data_b87e04c57af4101f0bb54a6bb42e4e65
#
_entry.id   b87e04c57af4101f0bb54a6bb42e4e65
#
_cell.length_a   1.000
_cell.length_b   1.000
_cell.length_c   1.000
_cell.angle_alpha   90.00
_cell.angle_beta   90.00
_cell.angle_gamma   90.00
#
_symmetry.space_group_name_H-M   'P 1'
#
loop_
_entity.id
_entity.type
_entity.pdbx_description
1 polymer ?
#
loop_
_entity_poly.entity_id
_entity_poly.type
_entity_poly.pdbx_seq_one_letter_code
_entity_poly.pdbx_strand_id
1 'polypeptide(L)'
;QAKEIFALAQEKHVFVMEAFWTKFIPLYRQIEEILESGKLDEIRAVTAQYGYTTARETRKFDPALAGGTLLDIGVYAIGFACMMMGYAFDDVRSELVMNSAGTDALDAITLRKGKTIAQLTTAIGVNMPTFAAVYGTKGHIDIPEFKNPTRAVLHLDGQEPVELAHPFEINGFEYEIREAQACAEAGSLQSERMTGQQTIAVMRIMDEIRRQNGFRFPFERKE
;
A
#
# COMPACT_ATOMS: atom_id res chain seq x y z
N GLN A 1 -12.37 -6.59 12.95
CA GLN A 1 -12.03 -5.26 13.51
C GLN A 1 -12.31 -4.13 12.52
N ALA A 2 -11.62 -4.02 11.34
CA ALA A 2 -11.85 -2.91 10.40
C ALA A 2 -13.32 -2.76 10.00
N LYS A 3 -14.01 -3.87 9.66
CA LYS A 3 -15.45 -3.85 9.35
C LYS A 3 -16.30 -3.31 10.51
N GLU A 4 -15.97 -3.67 11.73
CA GLU A 4 -16.68 -3.23 12.94
C GLU A 4 -16.50 -1.74 13.16
N ILE A 5 -15.28 -1.21 12.95
CA ILE A 5 -14.98 0.22 13.06
C ILE A 5 -15.82 1.02 12.06
N PHE A 6 -15.83 0.63 10.77
CA PHE A 6 -16.61 1.35 9.76
C PHE A 6 -18.14 1.19 9.97
N ALA A 7 -18.60 0.03 10.45
CA ALA A 7 -20.02 -0.17 10.80
C ALA A 7 -20.44 0.72 11.97
N LEU A 8 -19.59 0.80 13.02
CA LEU A 8 -19.84 1.65 14.17
C LEU A 8 -19.80 3.14 13.79
N ALA A 9 -18.86 3.55 12.96
CA ALA A 9 -18.79 4.92 12.44
C ALA A 9 -20.07 5.32 11.70
N GLN A 10 -20.59 4.42 10.86
CA GLN A 10 -21.87 4.60 10.17
C GLN A 10 -23.04 4.72 11.16
N GLU A 11 -23.12 3.83 12.17
CA GLU A 11 -24.15 3.86 13.20
C GLU A 11 -24.12 5.16 14.03
N LYS A 12 -22.91 5.61 14.38
CA LYS A 12 -22.72 6.79 15.21
C LYS A 12 -22.64 8.11 14.45
N HIS A 13 -22.75 8.06 13.12
CA HIS A 13 -22.58 9.22 12.23
C HIS A 13 -21.28 9.98 12.47
N VAL A 14 -20.15 9.24 12.58
CA VAL A 14 -18.81 9.78 12.82
C VAL A 14 -17.94 9.55 11.58
N PHE A 15 -17.16 10.56 11.20
CA PHE A 15 -16.19 10.43 10.12
C PHE A 15 -15.06 9.46 10.50
N VAL A 16 -14.74 8.52 9.61
CA VAL A 16 -13.59 7.63 9.72
C VAL A 16 -12.91 7.48 8.36
N MET A 17 -11.59 7.61 8.35
CA MET A 17 -10.75 7.40 7.17
C MET A 17 -9.46 6.71 7.59
N GLU A 18 -8.99 5.76 6.78
CA GLU A 18 -7.64 5.20 6.91
C GLU A 18 -6.59 6.28 6.59
N ALA A 19 -5.63 6.47 7.49
CA ALA A 19 -4.52 7.40 7.28
C ALA A 19 -3.44 6.77 6.37
N PHE A 20 -3.83 6.43 5.15
CA PHE A 20 -2.93 5.92 4.11
C PHE A 20 -2.42 7.08 3.25
N TRP A 21 -1.56 7.91 3.86
CA TRP A 21 -1.08 9.17 3.31
C TRP A 21 -0.52 9.10 1.88
N THR A 22 0.13 7.97 1.53
CA THR A 22 0.66 7.70 0.19
C THR A 22 -0.36 7.99 -0.90
N LYS A 23 -1.61 7.59 -0.71
CA LYS A 23 -2.68 7.75 -1.70
C LYS A 23 -3.06 9.21 -1.97
N PHE A 24 -2.78 10.09 -1.02
CA PHE A 24 -3.16 11.51 -1.12
C PHE A 24 -2.07 12.37 -1.74
N ILE A 25 -0.85 11.84 -1.92
CA ILE A 25 0.28 12.54 -2.54
C ILE A 25 -0.07 12.92 -3.98
N PRO A 26 0.04 14.20 -4.37
CA PRO A 26 -0.42 14.67 -5.68
C PRO A 26 0.26 14.01 -6.89
N LEU A 27 1.50 13.55 -6.73
CA LEU A 27 2.21 12.81 -7.78
C LEU A 27 1.47 11.53 -8.19
N TYR A 28 0.80 10.85 -7.26
CA TYR A 28 0.00 9.67 -7.59
C TYR A 28 -1.19 9.99 -8.47
N ARG A 29 -1.79 11.17 -8.33
CA ARG A 29 -2.86 11.61 -9.24
C ARG A 29 -2.34 11.76 -10.68
N GLN A 30 -1.14 12.33 -10.86
CA GLN A 30 -0.52 12.39 -12.19
C GLN A 30 -0.24 11.00 -12.77
N ILE A 31 0.20 10.05 -11.93
CA ILE A 31 0.42 8.65 -12.34
C ILE A 31 -0.91 8.00 -12.73
N GLU A 32 -1.97 8.16 -11.94
CA GLU A 32 -3.31 7.65 -12.24
C GLU A 32 -3.83 8.19 -13.59
N GLU A 33 -3.68 9.50 -13.85
CA GLU A 33 -4.04 10.14 -15.12
C GLU A 33 -3.27 9.55 -16.32
N ILE A 34 -1.99 9.19 -16.14
CA ILE A 34 -1.19 8.52 -17.18
C ILE A 34 -1.72 7.12 -17.44
N LEU A 35 -2.04 6.36 -16.40
CA LEU A 35 -2.60 5.01 -16.53
C LEU A 35 -3.97 5.04 -17.23
N GLU A 36 -4.85 5.95 -16.80
CA GLU A 36 -6.19 6.15 -17.38
C GLU A 36 -6.12 6.61 -18.84
N SER A 37 -5.12 7.39 -19.23
CA SER A 37 -4.93 7.83 -20.62
C SER A 37 -4.55 6.70 -21.58
N GLY A 38 -4.20 5.51 -21.07
CA GLY A 38 -3.74 4.37 -21.86
C GLY A 38 -2.35 4.53 -22.47
N LYS A 39 -1.52 5.49 -22.02
CA LYS A 39 -0.16 5.69 -22.56
C LYS A 39 0.74 4.47 -22.41
N LEU A 40 0.56 3.70 -21.33
CA LEU A 40 1.29 2.45 -21.11
C LEU A 40 0.63 1.24 -21.79
N ASP A 41 -0.56 1.42 -22.39
CA ASP A 41 -1.38 0.36 -22.98
C ASP A 41 -1.78 -0.70 -21.94
N GLU A 42 -1.58 -2.00 -22.14
CA GLU A 42 -1.95 -3.03 -21.19
C GLU A 42 -0.92 -3.14 -20.05
N ILE A 43 -1.33 -2.89 -18.82
CA ILE A 43 -0.47 -3.12 -17.65
C ILE A 43 -0.25 -4.62 -17.45
N ARG A 44 1.01 -5.03 -17.37
CA ARG A 44 1.43 -6.43 -17.25
C ARG A 44 2.06 -6.77 -15.91
N ALA A 45 2.84 -5.85 -15.35
CA ALA A 45 3.47 -6.07 -14.07
C ALA A 45 3.47 -4.81 -13.20
N VAL A 46 3.41 -5.02 -11.90
CA VAL A 46 3.62 -4.01 -10.86
C VAL A 46 4.66 -4.57 -9.90
N THR A 47 5.66 -3.79 -9.54
CA THR A 47 6.64 -4.20 -8.55
C THR A 47 6.74 -3.16 -7.45
N ALA A 48 6.96 -3.59 -6.21
CA ALA A 48 7.31 -2.71 -5.11
C ALA A 48 8.21 -3.42 -4.10
N GLN A 49 9.22 -2.70 -3.64
CA GLN A 49 10.09 -3.19 -2.58
C GLN A 49 10.35 -2.10 -1.55
N TYR A 50 10.38 -2.49 -0.28
CA TYR A 50 10.69 -1.59 0.83
C TYR A 50 11.30 -2.38 1.98
N GLY A 51 12.49 -2.00 2.39
CA GLY A 51 13.13 -2.62 3.54
C GLY A 51 14.04 -1.63 4.28
N TYR A 52 14.10 -1.77 5.60
CA TYR A 52 14.97 -0.98 6.43
C TYR A 52 15.40 -1.73 7.69
N THR A 53 16.48 -1.28 8.30
CA THR A 53 16.95 -1.76 9.60
C THR A 53 16.51 -0.81 10.70
N THR A 54 16.14 -1.38 11.86
CA THR A 54 15.80 -0.62 13.06
C THR A 54 16.27 -1.37 14.32
N ALA A 55 16.32 -0.70 15.45
CA ALA A 55 16.63 -1.32 16.73
C ALA A 55 15.59 -2.42 17.05
N ARG A 56 16.06 -3.54 17.62
CA ARG A 56 15.21 -4.67 17.98
C ARG A 56 14.24 -4.41 19.13
N GLU A 57 14.46 -3.38 19.90
CA GLU A 57 13.67 -3.01 21.09
C GLU A 57 12.48 -2.11 20.75
N THR A 58 11.87 -2.31 19.58
CA THR A 58 10.70 -1.53 19.16
C THR A 58 9.45 -2.40 19.10
N ARG A 59 8.24 -1.77 19.13
CA ARG A 59 6.95 -2.45 18.92
C ARG A 59 6.93 -3.35 17.69
N LYS A 60 7.79 -3.08 16.70
CA LYS A 60 7.85 -3.81 15.42
C LYS A 60 8.31 -5.26 15.56
N PHE A 61 8.95 -5.61 16.67
CA PHE A 61 9.36 -6.98 17.01
C PHE A 61 8.51 -7.60 18.12
N ASP A 62 7.42 -6.92 18.53
CA ASP A 62 6.53 -7.44 19.56
C ASP A 62 5.22 -7.96 18.93
N PRO A 63 5.00 -9.29 18.90
CA PRO A 63 3.77 -9.85 18.36
C PRO A 63 2.53 -9.48 19.17
N ALA A 64 2.68 -9.12 20.46
CA ALA A 64 1.55 -8.66 21.29
C ALA A 64 1.06 -7.26 20.88
N LEU A 65 1.91 -6.48 20.19
CA LEU A 65 1.58 -5.16 19.66
C LEU A 65 1.36 -5.16 18.14
N ALA A 66 1.06 -6.33 17.55
CA ALA A 66 0.91 -6.52 16.11
C ALA A 66 2.15 -6.06 15.33
N GLY A 67 3.34 -6.31 15.87
CA GLY A 67 4.60 -6.05 15.19
C GLY A 67 4.80 -6.97 13.99
N GLY A 68 5.78 -6.64 13.17
CA GLY A 68 6.13 -7.36 11.96
C GLY A 68 6.18 -6.48 10.73
N THR A 69 6.68 -7.03 9.67
CA THR A 69 6.88 -6.36 8.38
C THR A 69 5.57 -6.09 7.67
N LEU A 70 4.69 -7.07 7.61
CA LEU A 70 3.44 -7.02 6.83
C LEU A 70 2.54 -5.84 7.23
N LEU A 71 2.29 -5.68 8.53
CA LEU A 71 1.40 -4.62 9.02
C LEU A 71 2.08 -3.25 9.14
N ASP A 72 3.41 -3.18 9.29
CA ASP A 72 4.13 -1.92 9.45
C ASP A 72 4.51 -1.30 8.09
N ILE A 73 5.04 -2.09 7.16
CA ILE A 73 5.52 -1.62 5.87
C ILE A 73 4.96 -2.39 4.66
N GLY A 74 4.56 -3.64 4.82
CA GLY A 74 3.91 -4.42 3.77
C GLY A 74 2.61 -3.76 3.28
N VAL A 75 1.91 -3.07 4.18
CA VAL A 75 0.71 -2.28 3.86
C VAL A 75 0.97 -1.25 2.75
N TYR A 76 2.17 -0.65 2.69
CA TYR A 76 2.52 0.31 1.63
C TYR A 76 2.67 -0.36 0.27
N ALA A 77 3.33 -1.52 0.21
CA ALA A 77 3.50 -2.27 -1.04
C ALA A 77 2.16 -2.83 -1.54
N ILE A 78 1.34 -3.40 -0.65
CA ILE A 78 0.00 -3.90 -0.97
C ILE A 78 -0.91 -2.74 -1.39
N GLY A 79 -0.91 -1.64 -0.64
CA GLY A 79 -1.68 -0.44 -0.95
C GLY A 79 -1.29 0.15 -2.31
N PHE A 80 0.00 0.21 -2.62
CA PHE A 80 0.49 0.62 -3.95
C PHE A 80 -0.06 -0.30 -5.06
N ALA A 81 0.05 -1.62 -4.91
CA ALA A 81 -0.53 -2.55 -5.88
C ALA A 81 -2.04 -2.36 -6.04
N CYS A 82 -2.75 -2.12 -4.92
CA CYS A 82 -4.18 -1.81 -4.96
C CYS A 82 -4.49 -0.50 -5.70
N MET A 83 -3.67 0.53 -5.54
CA MET A 83 -3.81 1.80 -6.27
C MET A 83 -3.63 1.59 -7.78
N MET A 84 -2.65 0.80 -8.20
CA MET A 84 -2.31 0.57 -9.61
C MET A 84 -3.21 -0.45 -10.32
N MET A 85 -3.73 -1.45 -9.58
CA MET A 85 -4.46 -2.59 -10.16
C MET A 85 -5.93 -2.67 -9.70
N GLY A 86 -6.34 -1.86 -8.73
CA GLY A 86 -7.63 -1.96 -8.03
C GLY A 86 -7.59 -2.97 -6.87
N TYR A 87 -8.63 -2.99 -6.07
CA TYR A 87 -8.67 -3.62 -4.75
C TYR A 87 -9.19 -5.08 -4.74
N ALA A 88 -9.41 -5.68 -5.90
CA ALA A 88 -9.84 -7.08 -6.03
C ALA A 88 -8.81 -7.85 -6.85
N PHE A 89 -8.36 -8.99 -6.32
CA PHE A 89 -7.40 -9.88 -6.97
C PHE A 89 -7.97 -11.28 -7.12
N ASP A 90 -7.58 -11.96 -8.20
CA ASP A 90 -8.01 -13.33 -8.49
C ASP A 90 -7.22 -14.35 -7.69
N ASP A 91 -5.97 -13.99 -7.32
CA ASP A 91 -5.05 -14.88 -6.60
C ASP A 91 -4.10 -14.04 -5.73
N VAL A 92 -3.85 -14.53 -4.52
CA VAL A 92 -2.88 -13.97 -3.55
C VAL A 92 -1.97 -15.11 -3.14
N ARG A 93 -0.67 -14.96 -3.29
CA ARG A 93 0.35 -15.92 -2.85
C ARG A 93 1.42 -15.20 -2.06
N SER A 94 1.93 -15.88 -1.05
CA SER A 94 2.92 -15.25 -0.17
C SER A 94 3.78 -16.27 0.54
N GLU A 95 4.97 -15.81 0.90
CA GLU A 95 5.88 -16.49 1.80
C GLU A 95 6.42 -15.47 2.81
N LEU A 96 6.34 -15.80 4.10
CA LEU A 96 6.82 -14.98 5.20
C LEU A 96 8.02 -15.65 5.87
N VAL A 97 9.09 -14.90 6.08
CA VAL A 97 10.21 -15.32 6.91
C VAL A 97 10.03 -14.73 8.30
N MET A 98 9.84 -15.61 9.29
CA MET A 98 9.64 -15.21 10.68
C MET A 98 10.96 -14.96 11.38
N ASN A 99 11.01 -13.98 12.28
CA ASN A 99 12.14 -13.77 13.17
C ASN A 99 11.98 -14.55 14.51
N SER A 100 13.02 -14.52 15.33
CA SER A 100 13.02 -15.20 16.63
C SER A 100 12.06 -14.62 17.67
N ALA A 101 11.52 -13.43 17.43
CA ALA A 101 10.52 -12.80 18.30
C ALA A 101 9.08 -13.24 17.97
N GLY A 102 8.88 -13.96 16.86
CA GLY A 102 7.57 -14.44 16.43
C GLY A 102 6.79 -13.43 15.57
N THR A 103 7.47 -12.44 14.98
CA THR A 103 6.91 -11.56 13.95
C THR A 103 7.55 -11.86 12.60
N ASP A 104 6.89 -11.50 11.52
CA ASP A 104 7.42 -11.58 10.16
C ASP A 104 8.55 -10.54 9.97
N ALA A 105 9.63 -10.95 9.32
CA ALA A 105 10.83 -10.15 9.08
C ALA A 105 11.03 -9.83 7.60
N LEU A 106 10.57 -10.72 6.71
CA LEU A 106 10.61 -10.52 5.27
C LEU A 106 9.36 -11.16 4.66
N ASP A 107 8.73 -10.44 3.76
CA ASP A 107 7.53 -10.87 3.05
C ASP A 107 7.81 -10.86 1.55
N ALA A 108 7.52 -11.96 0.88
CA ALA A 108 7.44 -12.08 -0.57
C ALA A 108 5.98 -12.32 -0.95
N ILE A 109 5.38 -11.38 -1.71
CA ILE A 109 3.96 -11.39 -2.01
C ILE A 109 3.75 -11.30 -3.52
N THR A 110 2.86 -12.13 -4.04
CA THR A 110 2.40 -12.08 -5.44
C THR A 110 0.89 -11.89 -5.46
N LEU A 111 0.42 -10.84 -6.15
CA LEU A 111 -1.00 -10.58 -6.37
C LEU A 111 -1.27 -10.68 -7.87
N ARG A 112 -2.33 -11.40 -8.27
CA ARG A 112 -2.73 -11.53 -9.68
C ARG A 112 -4.13 -10.98 -9.91
N LYS A 113 -4.29 -10.22 -11.00
CA LYS A 113 -5.58 -9.76 -11.51
C LYS A 113 -5.60 -9.87 -13.03
N GLY A 114 -6.40 -10.78 -13.56
CA GLY A 114 -6.42 -11.08 -14.99
C GLY A 114 -5.03 -11.49 -15.49
N LYS A 115 -4.46 -10.67 -16.37
CA LYS A 115 -3.14 -10.86 -16.98
C LYS A 115 -2.03 -10.03 -16.30
N THR A 116 -2.34 -9.29 -15.25
CA THR A 116 -1.40 -8.44 -14.51
C THR A 116 -0.96 -9.12 -13.23
N ILE A 117 0.34 -9.08 -12.94
CA ILE A 117 0.93 -9.62 -11.71
C ILE A 117 1.64 -8.50 -10.97
N ALA A 118 1.39 -8.39 -9.66
CA ALA A 118 2.21 -7.62 -8.76
C ALA A 118 3.17 -8.52 -7.99
N GLN A 119 4.43 -8.10 -7.91
CA GLN A 119 5.47 -8.73 -7.08
C GLN A 119 5.97 -7.73 -6.05
N LEU A 120 5.78 -8.05 -4.78
CA LEU A 120 6.03 -7.16 -3.67
C LEU A 120 7.01 -7.83 -2.71
N THR A 121 8.01 -7.08 -2.25
CA THR A 121 8.96 -7.57 -1.25
C THR A 121 9.16 -6.52 -0.17
N THR A 122 8.92 -6.89 1.08
CA THR A 122 9.12 -5.98 2.21
C THR A 122 9.93 -6.66 3.31
N ALA A 123 10.75 -5.88 4.04
CA ALA A 123 11.56 -6.45 5.12
C ALA A 123 11.87 -5.44 6.24
N ILE A 124 11.79 -5.90 7.48
CA ILE A 124 12.37 -5.21 8.65
C ILE A 124 13.59 -6.00 9.12
N GLY A 125 14.75 -5.34 9.08
CA GLY A 125 16.04 -5.96 9.39
C GLY A 125 16.97 -6.10 8.19
N VAL A 126 16.48 -5.76 6.98
CA VAL A 126 17.27 -5.71 5.74
C VAL A 126 17.02 -4.37 5.05
N ASN A 127 18.08 -3.63 4.74
CA ASN A 127 17.97 -2.41 3.94
C ASN A 127 17.78 -2.75 2.47
N MET A 128 16.67 -2.32 1.89
CA MET A 128 16.38 -2.41 0.47
C MET A 128 16.00 -1.01 -0.07
N PRO A 129 16.27 -0.71 -1.34
CA PRO A 129 15.75 0.52 -1.94
C PRO A 129 14.23 0.60 -1.79
N THR A 130 13.72 1.77 -1.39
CA THR A 130 12.27 2.04 -1.44
C THR A 130 11.90 2.40 -2.87
N PHE A 131 11.44 1.41 -3.63
CA PHE A 131 11.22 1.54 -5.07
C PHE A 131 9.99 0.78 -5.52
N ALA A 132 9.25 1.35 -6.46
CA ALA A 132 8.17 0.67 -7.15
C ALA A 132 8.20 1.01 -8.65
N ALA A 133 7.56 0.16 -9.44
CA ALA A 133 7.38 0.41 -10.87
C ALA A 133 6.08 -0.22 -11.38
N VAL A 134 5.54 0.39 -12.45
CA VAL A 134 4.38 -0.10 -13.18
C VAL A 134 4.79 -0.31 -14.64
N TYR A 135 4.63 -1.53 -15.15
CA TYR A 135 5.05 -1.93 -16.49
C TYR A 135 3.85 -2.21 -17.37
N GLY A 136 3.75 -1.47 -18.46
CA GLY A 136 2.81 -1.70 -19.55
C GLY A 136 3.49 -2.27 -20.80
N THR A 137 2.70 -2.53 -21.85
CA THR A 137 3.22 -3.06 -23.12
C THR A 137 3.87 -1.99 -24.00
N LYS A 138 3.75 -0.70 -23.65
CA LYS A 138 4.34 0.44 -24.37
C LYS A 138 5.25 1.33 -23.53
N GLY A 139 5.64 0.85 -22.35
CA GLY A 139 6.51 1.61 -21.46
C GLY A 139 6.31 1.26 -20.00
N HIS A 140 6.93 2.04 -19.12
CA HIS A 140 6.84 1.86 -17.68
C HIS A 140 6.98 3.18 -16.93
N ILE A 141 6.63 3.17 -15.65
CA ILE A 141 6.85 4.27 -14.72
C ILE A 141 7.71 3.75 -13.57
N ASP A 142 8.85 4.40 -13.33
CA ASP A 142 9.70 4.18 -12.17
C ASP A 142 9.35 5.17 -11.06
N ILE A 143 9.17 4.67 -9.83
CA ILE A 143 8.71 5.45 -8.69
C ILE A 143 9.64 5.21 -7.50
N PRO A 144 10.75 5.95 -7.40
CA PRO A 144 11.59 5.91 -6.21
C PRO A 144 10.83 6.47 -5.01
N GLU A 145 11.15 5.96 -3.81
CA GLU A 145 10.49 6.35 -2.55
C GLU A 145 8.96 6.24 -2.62
N PHE A 146 8.45 5.18 -3.26
CA PHE A 146 7.04 5.02 -3.63
C PHE A 146 6.03 5.23 -2.48
N LYS A 147 6.41 5.07 -1.23
CA LYS A 147 5.52 5.35 -0.09
C LYS A 147 5.23 6.84 0.08
N ASN A 148 6.18 7.70 -0.34
CA ASN A 148 6.10 9.16 -0.28
C ASN A 148 6.90 9.82 -1.42
N PRO A 149 6.57 9.53 -2.69
CA PRO A 149 7.34 9.99 -3.82
C PRO A 149 7.15 11.49 -4.05
N THR A 150 8.27 12.17 -4.38
CA THR A 150 8.27 13.54 -4.89
C THR A 150 8.60 13.59 -6.37
N ARG A 151 9.03 12.46 -6.94
CA ARG A 151 9.34 12.29 -8.37
C ARG A 151 9.04 10.88 -8.85
N ALA A 152 8.75 10.76 -10.12
CA ALA A 152 8.69 9.50 -10.86
C ALA A 152 9.24 9.73 -12.27
N VAL A 153 9.55 8.68 -13.00
CA VAL A 153 10.03 8.78 -14.38
C VAL A 153 9.16 7.91 -15.27
N LEU A 154 8.54 8.54 -16.26
CA LEU A 154 7.78 7.86 -17.31
C LEU A 154 8.73 7.54 -18.47
N HIS A 155 8.80 6.26 -18.83
CA HIS A 155 9.52 5.74 -19.99
C HIS A 155 8.51 5.21 -21.00
N LEU A 156 8.45 5.80 -22.19
CA LEU A 156 7.64 5.30 -23.29
C LEU A 156 8.56 4.81 -24.41
N ASP A 157 8.18 3.72 -25.05
CA ASP A 157 8.97 3.11 -26.11
C ASP A 157 9.26 4.11 -27.24
N GLY A 158 10.53 4.26 -27.59
CA GLY A 158 10.99 5.18 -28.64
C GLY A 158 10.91 6.67 -28.29
N GLN A 159 10.70 7.04 -27.04
CA GLN A 159 10.66 8.42 -26.57
C GLN A 159 11.71 8.66 -25.47
N GLU A 160 12.12 9.90 -25.30
CA GLU A 160 12.95 10.30 -24.16
C GLU A 160 12.17 10.17 -22.87
N PRO A 161 12.83 9.75 -21.77
CA PRO A 161 12.18 9.68 -20.46
C PRO A 161 11.65 11.04 -19.99
N VAL A 162 10.47 11.03 -19.38
CA VAL A 162 9.83 12.23 -18.84
C VAL A 162 9.82 12.16 -17.32
N GLU A 163 10.45 13.11 -16.67
CA GLU A 163 10.37 13.25 -15.22
C GLU A 163 9.03 13.87 -14.82
N LEU A 164 8.35 13.23 -13.88
CA LEU A 164 7.18 13.73 -13.17
C LEU A 164 7.67 14.17 -11.79
N ALA A 165 7.44 15.42 -11.41
CA ALA A 165 7.88 15.94 -10.11
C ALA A 165 6.76 16.70 -9.41
N HIS A 166 6.60 16.42 -8.13
CA HIS A 166 5.70 17.13 -7.25
C HIS A 166 6.30 17.19 -5.84
N PRO A 167 7.10 18.21 -5.53
CA PRO A 167 7.63 18.43 -4.19
C PRO A 167 6.50 18.59 -3.16
N PHE A 168 6.71 18.14 -1.94
CA PHE A 168 5.76 18.39 -0.86
C PHE A 168 5.68 19.89 -0.53
N GLU A 169 4.52 20.34 -0.12
CA GLU A 169 4.35 21.68 0.44
C GLU A 169 5.00 21.76 1.85
N ILE A 170 4.88 20.68 2.63
CA ILE A 170 5.42 20.60 3.99
C ILE A 170 6.22 19.28 4.13
N ASN A 171 5.55 18.12 4.22
CA ASN A 171 6.18 16.81 4.44
C ASN A 171 5.38 15.63 3.86
N GLY A 172 4.27 15.90 3.16
CA GLY A 172 3.41 14.91 2.52
C GLY A 172 2.18 14.48 3.33
N PHE A 173 2.15 14.70 4.64
CA PHE A 173 0.96 14.40 5.45
C PHE A 173 -0.14 15.46 5.30
N GLU A 174 0.21 16.66 4.89
CA GLU A 174 -0.74 17.77 4.70
C GLU A 174 -1.88 17.42 3.75
N TYR A 175 -1.65 16.54 2.79
CA TYR A 175 -2.66 16.17 1.79
C TYR A 175 -3.76 15.29 2.37
N GLU A 176 -3.43 14.28 3.17
CA GLU A 176 -4.45 13.44 3.83
C GLU A 176 -5.18 14.20 4.93
N ILE A 177 -4.48 15.09 5.65
CA ILE A 177 -5.07 15.94 6.69
C ILE A 177 -6.11 16.87 6.08
N ARG A 178 -5.80 17.54 4.96
CA ARG A 178 -6.75 18.39 4.23
C ARG A 178 -7.96 17.62 3.71
N GLU A 179 -7.75 16.42 3.20
CA GLU A 179 -8.87 15.54 2.79
C GLU A 179 -9.78 15.22 3.97
N ALA A 180 -9.20 14.81 5.10
CA ALA A 180 -9.97 14.50 6.29
C ALA A 180 -10.75 15.71 6.83
N GLN A 181 -10.12 16.90 6.85
CA GLN A 181 -10.77 18.15 7.25
C GLN A 181 -11.94 18.49 6.32
N ALA A 182 -11.71 18.47 5.00
CA ALA A 182 -12.75 18.77 4.02
C ALA A 182 -13.94 17.82 4.12
N CYS A 183 -13.69 16.52 4.30
CA CYS A 183 -14.74 15.52 4.50
C CYS A 183 -15.54 15.79 5.79
N ALA A 184 -14.84 16.07 6.89
CA ALA A 184 -15.49 16.34 8.17
C ALA A 184 -16.33 17.64 8.12
N GLU A 185 -15.83 18.70 7.50
CA GLU A 185 -16.55 19.96 7.30
C GLU A 185 -17.79 19.78 6.40
N ALA A 186 -17.70 18.90 5.39
CA ALA A 186 -18.83 18.56 4.52
C ALA A 186 -19.85 17.60 5.20
N GLY A 187 -19.59 17.13 6.43
CA GLY A 187 -20.45 16.16 7.11
C GLY A 187 -20.41 14.76 6.49
N SER A 188 -19.39 14.45 5.70
CA SER A 188 -19.20 13.11 5.11
C SER A 188 -18.79 12.12 6.20
N LEU A 189 -19.20 10.85 6.07
CA LEU A 189 -18.82 9.80 7.02
C LEU A 189 -17.52 9.10 6.65
N GLN A 190 -17.04 9.26 5.41
CA GLN A 190 -15.77 8.74 4.89
C GLN A 190 -15.29 9.60 3.72
N SER A 191 -14.02 9.45 3.34
CA SER A 191 -13.50 10.00 2.09
C SER A 191 -13.89 9.10 0.91
N GLU A 192 -14.24 9.69 -0.23
CA GLU A 192 -14.42 8.96 -1.48
C GLU A 192 -13.09 8.48 -2.07
N ARG A 193 -11.99 9.14 -1.72
CA ARG A 193 -10.64 8.76 -2.16
C ARG A 193 -10.06 7.59 -1.39
N MET A 194 -10.43 7.43 -0.09
CA MET A 194 -10.03 6.32 0.77
C MET A 194 -11.24 5.81 1.54
N THR A 195 -11.99 4.94 0.87
CA THR A 195 -13.24 4.39 1.42
C THR A 195 -12.98 3.25 2.42
N GLY A 196 -13.91 3.03 3.35
CA GLY A 196 -13.86 1.89 4.25
C GLY A 196 -13.79 0.54 3.53
N GLN A 197 -14.38 0.43 2.32
CA GLN A 197 -14.27 -0.79 1.51
C GLN A 197 -12.84 -1.02 1.02
N GLN A 198 -12.10 0.01 0.67
CA GLN A 198 -10.70 -0.09 0.27
C GLN A 198 -9.81 -0.52 1.43
N THR A 199 -9.97 0.09 2.60
CA THR A 199 -9.29 -0.35 3.84
C THR A 199 -9.57 -1.82 4.15
N ILE A 200 -10.85 -2.22 4.12
CA ILE A 200 -11.25 -3.61 4.37
C ILE A 200 -10.64 -4.57 3.32
N ALA A 201 -10.53 -4.14 2.07
CA ALA A 201 -9.93 -4.97 1.02
C ALA A 201 -8.43 -5.21 1.26
N VAL A 202 -7.68 -4.16 1.60
CA VAL A 202 -6.25 -4.28 1.96
C VAL A 202 -6.07 -5.19 3.18
N MET A 203 -6.88 -5.00 4.22
CA MET A 203 -6.85 -5.86 5.42
C MET A 203 -7.14 -7.33 5.09
N ARG A 204 -8.09 -7.61 4.19
CA ARG A 204 -8.37 -8.98 3.75
C ARG A 204 -7.19 -9.64 3.02
N ILE A 205 -6.46 -8.88 2.21
CA ILE A 205 -5.25 -9.37 1.55
C ILE A 205 -4.22 -9.74 2.62
N MET A 206 -3.97 -8.88 3.59
CA MET A 206 -3.04 -9.14 4.70
C MET A 206 -3.49 -10.31 5.57
N ASP A 207 -4.78 -10.46 5.85
CA ASP A 207 -5.33 -11.60 6.58
C ASP A 207 -5.13 -12.91 5.79
N GLU A 208 -5.33 -12.91 4.47
CA GLU A 208 -5.08 -14.07 3.61
C GLU A 208 -3.59 -14.45 3.58
N ILE A 209 -2.68 -13.46 3.49
CA ILE A 209 -1.24 -13.67 3.58
C ILE A 209 -0.87 -14.34 4.90
N ARG A 210 -1.35 -13.84 6.03
CA ARG A 210 -1.10 -14.43 7.35
C ARG A 210 -1.68 -15.85 7.45
N ARG A 211 -2.88 -16.08 6.92
CA ARG A 211 -3.51 -17.40 6.88
C ARG A 211 -2.69 -18.41 6.10
N GLN A 212 -2.17 -18.06 4.93
CA GLN A 212 -1.32 -18.93 4.10
C GLN A 212 -0.05 -19.36 4.82
N ASN A 213 0.51 -18.50 5.66
CA ASN A 213 1.75 -18.73 6.39
C ASN A 213 1.55 -19.20 7.84
N GLY A 214 0.32 -19.48 8.24
CA GLY A 214 0.01 -19.93 9.61
C GLY A 214 0.34 -18.88 10.68
N PHE A 215 0.48 -17.61 10.30
CA PHE A 215 0.85 -16.52 11.20
C PHE A 215 -0.36 -15.92 11.88
N ARG A 216 -0.38 -15.94 13.22
CA ARG A 216 -1.41 -15.35 14.08
C ARG A 216 -0.76 -14.56 15.19
N PHE A 217 -1.39 -13.44 15.55
CA PHE A 217 -0.98 -12.68 16.73
C PHE A 217 -1.53 -13.32 18.02
N PRO A 218 -0.80 -13.18 19.16
CA PRO A 218 -1.20 -13.83 20.44
C PRO A 218 -2.57 -13.41 20.96
N PHE A 219 -3.04 -12.21 20.61
CA PHE A 219 -4.33 -11.66 21.06
C PHE A 219 -5.51 -12.08 20.17
N GLU A 220 -5.26 -12.75 19.05
CA GLU A 220 -6.33 -13.25 18.18
C GLU A 220 -6.95 -14.51 18.79
N ARG A 221 -8.28 -14.58 18.85
CA ARG A 221 -8.99 -15.74 19.36
C ARG A 221 -8.69 -16.96 18.50
N LYS A 222 -8.45 -18.10 19.15
CA LYS A 222 -8.48 -19.39 18.45
C LYS A 222 -9.94 -19.68 18.10
N GLU A 223 -10.25 -19.74 16.82
CA GLU A 223 -11.52 -20.27 16.33
C GLU A 223 -11.56 -21.78 16.55
#